data_ad5a44135f0e8009abcb6e2e39f9ff97
#
_entry.id   ad5a44135f0e8009abcb6e2e39f9ff97
#
_cell.length_a   1.000
_cell.length_b   1.000
_cell.length_c   1.000
_cell.angle_alpha   90.00
_cell.angle_beta   90.00
_cell.angle_gamma   90.00
#
_symmetry.space_group_name_H-M   'P 1'
#
loop_
_entity.id
_entity.type
_entity.pdbx_description
1 polymer ?
#
loop_
_entity_poly.entity_id
_entity_poly.type
_entity_poly.pdbx_seq_one_letter_code
_entity_poly.pdbx_strand_id
1 'polypeptide(L)'
;VYRLSGVPRMHERPQAALLQALRELGYRIDSENDKLPLTIHAEGPKAGSCTVNITKSSQFASALLLAADQGGWQIGIEGEQGAASPYVAMTSSLIEYFPKSGGRFAIEPDASGGSYFWAAGHILSGEEGLPVKVARWPRSGWQIDAEFPSCLPLPVQTSRQDDLGDSIMTAIAIAPLAKRKTEFTELGRLRLQECERVEALRTELAKCGAVVSETGDTLTIQPGLL
;
A
#
# COMPACT_ATOMS: atom_id res chain seq x y z
N VAL A 1 30.28 4.45 -1.04
CA VAL A 1 29.49 5.57 -0.54
C VAL A 1 28.37 5.86 -1.54
N TYR A 2 27.12 5.92 -1.09
CA TYR A 2 25.95 6.16 -1.93
C TYR A 2 25.24 7.43 -1.44
N ARG A 3 25.07 8.40 -2.35
CA ARG A 3 24.29 9.60 -2.08
C ARG A 3 22.90 9.44 -2.73
N LEU A 4 21.85 9.60 -1.94
CA LEU A 4 20.47 9.48 -2.36
C LEU A 4 19.78 10.85 -2.27
N SER A 5 19.06 11.20 -3.31
CA SER A 5 18.27 12.44 -3.41
C SER A 5 17.03 12.14 -4.23
N GLY A 6 16.13 13.12 -4.34
CA GLY A 6 14.88 12.96 -5.09
C GLY A 6 14.23 14.32 -5.41
N VAL A 7 13.04 14.27 -5.96
CA VAL A 7 12.18 15.44 -6.12
C VAL A 7 11.71 15.98 -4.76
N PRO A 8 11.23 17.23 -4.63
CA PRO A 8 10.86 17.83 -3.35
C PRO A 8 9.96 16.94 -2.48
N ARG A 9 8.94 16.34 -3.06
CA ARG A 9 8.03 15.43 -2.32
C ARG A 9 8.76 14.24 -1.67
N MET A 10 9.78 13.69 -2.30
CA MET A 10 10.57 12.59 -1.72
C MET A 10 11.38 13.05 -0.49
N HIS A 11 11.76 14.32 -0.42
CA HIS A 11 12.42 14.88 0.76
C HIS A 11 11.46 15.10 1.94
N GLU A 12 10.16 15.15 1.71
CA GLU A 12 9.14 15.28 2.76
C GLU A 12 8.72 13.91 3.35
N ARG A 13 8.80 12.86 2.54
CA ARG A 13 8.35 11.51 2.95
C ARG A 13 9.15 10.97 4.14
N PRO A 14 8.50 10.26 5.08
CA PRO A 14 9.18 9.66 6.22
C PRO A 14 10.15 8.57 5.78
N GLN A 15 11.39 8.60 6.33
CA GLN A 15 12.42 7.58 6.11
C GLN A 15 13.03 7.10 7.42
N ALA A 16 12.77 7.80 8.53
CA ALA A 16 13.46 7.62 9.80
C ALA A 16 13.51 6.16 10.28
N ALA A 17 12.39 5.42 10.20
CA ALA A 17 12.37 4.03 10.68
C ALA A 17 13.29 3.11 9.85
N LEU A 18 13.34 3.29 8.52
CA LEU A 18 14.26 2.53 7.67
C LEU A 18 15.72 2.89 7.96
N LEU A 19 16.02 4.20 8.10
CA LEU A 19 17.39 4.66 8.38
C LEU A 19 17.86 4.18 9.76
N GLN A 20 16.99 4.17 10.75
CA GLN A 20 17.29 3.64 12.08
C GLN A 20 17.63 2.15 12.01
N ALA A 21 16.80 1.34 11.35
CA ALA A 21 17.06 -0.09 11.17
C ALA A 21 18.40 -0.36 10.46
N LEU A 22 18.74 0.43 9.44
CA LEU A 22 20.04 0.31 8.77
C LEU A 22 21.21 0.73 9.67
N ARG A 23 21.04 1.71 10.56
CA ARG A 23 22.07 2.08 11.56
C ARG A 23 22.26 0.96 12.58
N GLU A 24 21.21 0.29 13.02
CA GLU A 24 21.27 -0.88 13.90
C GLU A 24 22.07 -2.03 13.23
N LEU A 25 21.96 -2.19 11.93
CA LEU A 25 22.79 -3.11 11.14
C LEU A 25 24.24 -2.63 10.95
N GLY A 26 24.61 -1.50 11.56
CA GLY A 26 25.98 -0.98 11.55
C GLY A 26 26.36 -0.14 10.32
N TYR A 27 25.39 0.31 9.53
CA TYR A 27 25.65 1.24 8.42
C TYR A 27 25.68 2.68 8.92
N ARG A 28 26.73 3.41 8.57
CA ARG A 28 26.79 4.85 8.82
C ARG A 28 25.94 5.57 7.78
N ILE A 29 24.99 6.40 8.26
CA ILE A 29 24.09 7.18 7.42
C ILE A 29 24.11 8.63 7.88
N ASP A 30 24.54 9.52 7.01
CA ASP A 30 24.50 10.96 7.20
C ASP A 30 23.20 11.50 6.58
N SER A 31 22.33 12.05 7.41
CA SER A 31 21.07 12.72 7.04
C SER A 31 20.78 13.79 8.09
N GLU A 32 20.38 14.96 7.64
CA GLU A 32 20.12 16.09 8.54
C GLU A 32 18.88 15.91 9.40
N ASN A 33 17.86 15.22 8.87
CA ASN A 33 16.52 15.12 9.47
C ASN A 33 15.89 13.74 9.32
N ASP A 34 16.70 12.70 9.09
CA ASP A 34 16.29 11.33 8.81
C ASP A 34 15.37 11.18 7.58
N LYS A 35 15.59 12.06 6.59
CA LYS A 35 14.94 12.06 5.28
C LYS A 35 16.00 12.20 4.18
N LEU A 36 15.55 12.28 2.93
CA LEU A 36 16.38 12.68 1.81
C LEU A 36 16.66 14.21 1.86
N PRO A 37 17.83 14.67 1.37
CA PRO A 37 18.93 13.87 0.84
C PRO A 37 19.72 13.20 1.96
N LEU A 38 20.35 12.08 1.65
CA LEU A 38 21.17 11.36 2.61
C LEU A 38 22.38 10.69 1.94
N THR A 39 23.36 10.31 2.75
CA THR A 39 24.54 9.56 2.29
C THR A 39 24.69 8.29 3.14
N ILE A 40 24.79 7.14 2.45
CA ILE A 40 25.06 5.84 3.08
C ILE A 40 26.52 5.47 2.82
N HIS A 41 27.26 5.21 3.91
CA HIS A 41 28.61 4.70 3.87
C HIS A 41 28.56 3.18 4.05
N ALA A 42 28.59 2.44 2.94
CA ALA A 42 28.52 1.00 2.95
C ALA A 42 29.85 0.39 2.46
N GLU A 43 30.28 -0.67 3.15
CA GLU A 43 31.47 -1.47 2.84
C GLU A 43 31.10 -2.94 2.51
N GLY A 44 29.89 -3.15 2.02
CA GLY A 44 29.32 -4.46 1.75
C GLY A 44 28.31 -4.92 2.81
N PRO A 45 27.81 -6.16 2.69
CA PRO A 45 26.87 -6.74 3.64
C PRO A 45 27.49 -6.89 5.03
N LYS A 46 26.72 -6.62 6.08
CA LYS A 46 27.12 -6.82 7.48
C LYS A 46 26.01 -7.63 8.15
N ALA A 47 26.30 -8.88 8.50
CA ALA A 47 25.35 -9.70 9.26
C ALA A 47 24.97 -9.03 10.59
N GLY A 48 23.71 -9.08 10.95
CA GLY A 48 23.21 -8.45 12.17
C GLY A 48 21.71 -8.54 12.33
N SER A 49 21.20 -7.88 13.35
CA SER A 49 19.77 -7.78 13.62
C SER A 49 19.34 -6.32 13.73
N CYS A 50 18.14 -6.02 13.30
CA CYS A 50 17.52 -4.72 13.46
C CYS A 50 16.01 -4.86 13.67
N THR A 51 15.41 -3.78 14.14
CA THR A 51 13.94 -3.68 14.28
C THR A 51 13.44 -2.49 13.47
N VAL A 52 12.36 -2.70 12.70
CA VAL A 52 11.75 -1.66 11.89
C VAL A 52 10.29 -1.42 12.30
N ASN A 53 9.96 -0.16 12.55
CA ASN A 53 8.59 0.25 12.83
C ASN A 53 7.85 0.59 11.53
N ILE A 54 6.71 -0.08 11.29
CA ILE A 54 5.92 0.03 10.06
C ILE A 54 4.69 0.94 10.19
N THR A 55 4.52 1.64 11.28
CA THR A 55 3.34 2.51 11.50
C THR A 55 3.13 3.51 10.37
N LYS A 56 4.21 4.08 9.83
CA LYS A 56 4.14 5.04 8.72
C LYS A 56 4.21 4.38 7.34
N SER A 57 4.90 3.25 7.20
CA SER A 57 5.02 2.54 5.92
C SER A 57 5.49 1.10 6.12
N SER A 58 4.71 0.15 5.62
CA SER A 58 5.10 -1.26 5.55
C SER A 58 6.20 -1.53 4.51
N GLN A 59 6.42 -0.62 3.56
CA GLN A 59 7.46 -0.75 2.54
C GLN A 59 8.88 -0.83 3.13
N PHE A 60 9.09 -0.24 4.32
CA PHE A 60 10.38 -0.33 5.02
C PHE A 60 10.71 -1.77 5.41
N ALA A 61 9.74 -2.50 5.96
CA ALA A 61 9.91 -3.91 6.28
C ALA A 61 10.11 -4.74 5.01
N SER A 62 9.28 -4.52 3.97
CA SER A 62 9.43 -5.23 2.69
C SER A 62 10.82 -5.04 2.07
N ALA A 63 11.36 -3.83 2.09
CA ALA A 63 12.69 -3.54 1.57
C ALA A 63 13.78 -4.29 2.33
N LEU A 64 13.73 -4.30 3.67
CA LEU A 64 14.68 -5.00 4.52
C LEU A 64 14.58 -6.52 4.35
N LEU A 65 13.36 -7.08 4.33
CA LEU A 65 13.12 -8.51 4.14
C LEU A 65 13.64 -9.02 2.80
N LEU A 66 13.42 -8.28 1.71
CA LEU A 66 13.91 -8.65 0.37
C LEU A 66 15.45 -8.66 0.30
N ALA A 67 16.13 -7.85 1.10
CA ALA A 67 17.60 -7.78 1.15
C ALA A 67 18.20 -8.66 2.25
N ALA A 68 17.40 -9.19 3.17
CA ALA A 68 17.87 -9.84 4.41
C ALA A 68 18.76 -11.05 4.15
N ASP A 69 18.43 -11.90 3.17
CA ASP A 69 19.21 -13.09 2.81
C ASP A 69 20.63 -12.71 2.38
N GLN A 70 20.75 -11.71 1.51
CA GLN A 70 22.05 -11.21 1.04
C GLN A 70 22.82 -10.45 2.10
N GLY A 71 22.13 -9.78 3.02
CA GLY A 71 22.73 -9.03 4.11
C GLY A 71 23.11 -9.88 5.31
N GLY A 72 22.58 -11.10 5.42
CA GLY A 72 22.67 -11.92 6.64
C GLY A 72 21.91 -11.27 7.79
N TRP A 73 20.74 -10.65 7.53
CA TRP A 73 19.99 -9.86 8.51
C TRP A 73 18.85 -10.63 9.15
N GLN A 74 18.63 -10.38 10.43
CA GLN A 74 17.45 -10.77 11.18
C GLN A 74 16.59 -9.53 11.42
N ILE A 75 15.38 -9.52 10.89
CA ILE A 75 14.50 -8.34 10.89
C ILE A 75 13.36 -8.53 11.88
N GLY A 76 13.34 -7.75 12.96
CA GLY A 76 12.19 -7.55 13.82
C GLY A 76 11.24 -6.50 13.22
N ILE A 77 9.92 -6.73 13.30
CA ILE A 77 8.92 -5.82 12.74
C ILE A 77 7.97 -5.40 13.84
N GLU A 78 7.86 -4.10 14.07
CA GLU A 78 6.99 -3.48 15.06
C GLU A 78 5.98 -2.54 14.42
N GLY A 79 4.87 -2.30 15.14
CA GLY A 79 3.78 -1.43 14.71
C GLY A 79 2.50 -2.22 14.51
N GLU A 80 1.50 -1.58 13.96
CA GLU A 80 0.18 -2.13 13.79
C GLU A 80 0.21 -3.41 12.95
N GLN A 81 -0.35 -4.50 13.51
CA GLN A 81 -0.28 -5.87 12.97
C GLN A 81 1.14 -6.43 12.76
N GLY A 82 2.20 -5.63 12.93
CA GLY A 82 3.58 -6.10 12.79
C GLY A 82 3.82 -6.92 11.52
N ALA A 83 4.38 -8.13 11.69
CA ALA A 83 4.63 -9.06 10.58
C ALA A 83 3.36 -9.55 9.87
N ALA A 84 2.20 -9.48 10.52
CA ALA A 84 0.90 -9.86 9.93
C ALA A 84 0.27 -8.74 9.07
N SER A 85 0.87 -7.54 9.01
CA SER A 85 0.43 -6.48 8.10
C SER A 85 0.38 -7.01 6.66
N PRO A 86 -0.72 -6.81 5.91
CA PRO A 86 -0.97 -7.50 4.63
C PRO A 86 0.19 -7.43 3.64
N TYR A 87 0.78 -6.26 3.43
CA TYR A 87 1.90 -6.10 2.48
C TYR A 87 3.22 -6.71 3.00
N VAL A 88 3.40 -6.79 4.30
CA VAL A 88 4.55 -7.50 4.90
C VAL A 88 4.38 -9.00 4.73
N ALA A 89 3.21 -9.53 5.05
CA ALA A 89 2.88 -10.93 4.89
C ALA A 89 3.00 -11.38 3.42
N MET A 90 2.50 -10.57 2.48
CA MET A 90 2.67 -10.80 1.03
C MET A 90 4.15 -10.89 0.65
N THR A 91 4.98 -9.95 1.13
CA THR A 91 6.41 -9.96 0.86
C THR A 91 7.10 -11.20 1.42
N SER A 92 6.76 -11.61 2.65
CA SER A 92 7.31 -12.81 3.29
C SER A 92 6.93 -14.07 2.52
N SER A 93 5.67 -14.21 2.13
CA SER A 93 5.21 -15.32 1.29
C SER A 93 5.94 -15.36 -0.06
N LEU A 94 6.10 -14.22 -0.71
CA LEU A 94 6.83 -14.13 -1.97
C LEU A 94 8.29 -14.62 -1.82
N ILE A 95 8.99 -14.20 -0.75
CA ILE A 95 10.37 -14.63 -0.47
C ILE A 95 10.45 -16.13 -0.22
N GLU A 96 9.47 -16.69 0.50
CA GLU A 96 9.41 -18.13 0.80
C GLU A 96 9.25 -18.97 -0.48
N TYR A 97 8.34 -18.58 -1.36
CA TYR A 97 7.98 -19.33 -2.56
C TYR A 97 8.87 -19.03 -3.77
N PHE A 98 9.65 -17.94 -3.73
CA PHE A 98 10.53 -17.59 -4.85
C PHE A 98 11.65 -18.62 -5.02
N PRO A 99 11.90 -19.13 -6.25
CA PRO A 99 12.88 -20.18 -6.48
C PRO A 99 14.32 -19.68 -6.34
N LYS A 100 14.92 -19.85 -5.17
CA LYS A 100 16.28 -19.38 -4.84
C LYS A 100 17.39 -20.06 -5.66
N SER A 101 17.17 -21.29 -6.12
CA SER A 101 18.11 -22.05 -6.95
C SER A 101 17.93 -21.85 -8.46
N GLY A 102 17.14 -20.88 -8.85
CA GLY A 102 16.73 -20.64 -10.24
C GLY A 102 15.48 -21.43 -10.63
N GLY A 103 14.87 -21.08 -11.76
CA GLY A 103 13.62 -21.68 -12.21
C GLY A 103 12.68 -20.67 -12.87
N ARG A 104 11.39 -21.01 -12.93
CA ARG A 104 10.31 -20.13 -13.41
C ARG A 104 9.35 -19.83 -12.26
N PHE A 105 9.07 -18.57 -12.06
CA PHE A 105 8.09 -18.10 -11.10
C PHE A 105 7.11 -17.15 -11.80
N ALA A 106 5.82 -17.43 -11.70
CA ALA A 106 4.79 -16.57 -12.28
C ALA A 106 4.32 -15.61 -11.20
N ILE A 107 4.64 -14.33 -11.37
CA ILE A 107 4.12 -13.27 -10.50
C ILE A 107 2.66 -13.03 -10.85
N GLU A 108 1.80 -12.95 -9.85
CA GLU A 108 0.40 -12.60 -10.02
C GLU A 108 0.26 -11.14 -10.51
N PRO A 109 -0.80 -10.82 -11.27
CA PRO A 109 -1.14 -9.44 -11.59
C PRO A 109 -1.33 -8.59 -10.34
N ASP A 110 -1.06 -7.29 -10.45
CA ASP A 110 -1.35 -6.32 -9.41
C ASP A 110 -2.86 -6.15 -9.21
N ALA A 111 -3.36 -6.60 -8.07
CA ALA A 111 -4.77 -6.52 -7.73
C ALA A 111 -5.23 -5.09 -7.49
N SER A 112 -4.38 -4.23 -6.93
CA SER A 112 -4.71 -2.82 -6.72
C SER A 112 -4.97 -2.12 -8.06
N GLY A 113 -4.06 -2.26 -9.03
CA GLY A 113 -4.25 -1.74 -10.39
C GLY A 113 -5.41 -2.41 -11.14
N GLY A 114 -5.62 -3.71 -10.93
CA GLY A 114 -6.72 -4.47 -11.52
C GLY A 114 -8.10 -4.09 -11.00
N SER A 115 -8.19 -3.51 -9.81
CA SER A 115 -9.45 -3.07 -9.19
C SER A 115 -10.21 -2.04 -10.03
N TYR A 116 -9.51 -1.19 -10.78
CA TYR A 116 -10.13 -0.19 -11.69
C TYR A 116 -11.03 -0.84 -12.73
N PHE A 117 -10.60 -1.96 -13.28
CA PHE A 117 -11.37 -2.69 -14.30
C PHE A 117 -12.55 -3.42 -13.68
N TRP A 118 -12.43 -3.98 -12.48
CA TRP A 118 -13.56 -4.53 -11.74
C TRP A 118 -14.61 -3.47 -11.42
N ALA A 119 -14.17 -2.29 -10.96
CA ALA A 119 -15.05 -1.16 -10.68
C ALA A 119 -15.77 -0.68 -11.96
N ALA A 120 -15.04 -0.52 -13.07
CA ALA A 120 -15.63 -0.17 -14.36
C ALA A 120 -16.65 -1.20 -14.82
N GLY A 121 -16.35 -2.50 -14.70
CA GLY A 121 -17.28 -3.59 -14.99
C GLY A 121 -18.55 -3.51 -14.16
N HIS A 122 -18.42 -3.25 -12.84
CA HIS A 122 -19.56 -3.10 -11.95
C HIS A 122 -20.47 -1.93 -12.31
N ILE A 123 -19.89 -0.78 -12.68
CA ILE A 123 -20.65 0.42 -13.06
C ILE A 123 -21.32 0.23 -14.42
N LEU A 124 -20.62 -0.39 -15.39
CA LEU A 124 -21.09 -0.55 -16.77
C LEU A 124 -21.99 -1.76 -16.97
N SER A 125 -22.06 -2.68 -15.99
CA SER A 125 -22.94 -3.84 -16.00
C SER A 125 -24.40 -3.47 -15.71
N GLY A 126 -25.00 -2.55 -16.49
CA GLY A 126 -26.44 -2.44 -16.60
C GLY A 126 -27.07 -3.74 -17.13
N GLU A 127 -28.37 -3.76 -17.41
CA GLU A 127 -29.11 -4.97 -17.85
C GLU A 127 -28.50 -5.69 -19.08
N GLU A 128 -27.64 -5.01 -19.85
CA GLU A 128 -26.91 -5.55 -21.01
C GLU A 128 -25.38 -5.43 -20.86
N GLY A 129 -24.86 -5.29 -19.61
CA GLY A 129 -23.48 -4.91 -19.33
C GLY A 129 -22.43 -5.81 -19.98
N LEU A 130 -21.46 -5.18 -20.63
CA LEU A 130 -20.26 -5.85 -21.12
C LEU A 130 -19.46 -6.39 -19.92
N PRO A 131 -19.23 -7.70 -19.81
CA PRO A 131 -18.48 -8.26 -18.70
C PRO A 131 -17.01 -7.86 -18.82
N VAL A 132 -16.58 -6.89 -18.01
CA VAL A 132 -15.17 -6.60 -17.84
C VAL A 132 -14.56 -7.69 -16.96
N LYS A 133 -13.51 -8.34 -17.45
CA LYS A 133 -12.78 -9.38 -16.72
C LYS A 133 -11.31 -9.01 -16.65
N VAL A 134 -10.74 -9.14 -15.47
CA VAL A 134 -9.29 -9.05 -15.28
C VAL A 134 -8.69 -10.46 -15.42
N ALA A 135 -7.89 -10.66 -16.45
CA ALA A 135 -7.26 -11.95 -16.70
C ALA A 135 -6.29 -12.32 -15.57
N ARG A 136 -6.26 -13.61 -15.21
CA ARG A 136 -5.35 -14.14 -14.19
C ARG A 136 -5.45 -13.42 -12.84
N TRP A 137 -6.65 -13.02 -12.44
CA TRP A 137 -6.86 -12.40 -11.13
C TRP A 137 -6.16 -13.21 -10.03
N PRO A 138 -5.47 -12.55 -9.06
CA PRO A 138 -4.73 -13.23 -8.01
C PRO A 138 -5.58 -14.21 -7.20
N ARG A 139 -5.01 -15.36 -6.86
CA ARG A 139 -5.68 -16.44 -6.13
C ARG A 139 -4.85 -17.01 -5.00
N SER A 140 -3.63 -16.51 -4.79
CA SER A 140 -2.75 -16.98 -3.71
C SER A 140 -3.27 -16.61 -2.32
N GLY A 141 -4.12 -15.59 -2.21
CA GLY A 141 -4.50 -14.97 -0.95
C GLY A 141 -3.43 -14.04 -0.37
N TRP A 142 -2.36 -13.75 -1.11
CA TRP A 142 -1.28 -12.89 -0.62
C TRP A 142 -1.60 -11.41 -0.74
N GLN A 143 -2.35 -11.01 -1.78
CA GLN A 143 -2.73 -9.63 -2.01
C GLN A 143 -4.09 -9.34 -1.36
N ILE A 144 -4.12 -8.48 -0.32
CA ILE A 144 -5.38 -8.03 0.29
C ILE A 144 -6.30 -7.39 -0.75
N ASP A 145 -5.72 -6.67 -1.71
CA ASP A 145 -6.45 -6.01 -2.79
C ASP A 145 -7.19 -7.00 -3.72
N ALA A 146 -6.85 -8.29 -3.67
CA ALA A 146 -7.54 -9.32 -4.43
C ALA A 146 -8.99 -9.57 -3.97
N GLU A 147 -9.35 -9.08 -2.78
CA GLU A 147 -10.71 -9.13 -2.24
C GLU A 147 -11.64 -8.08 -2.88
N PHE A 148 -11.13 -7.16 -3.70
CA PHE A 148 -11.91 -6.07 -4.28
C PHE A 148 -13.20 -6.53 -4.99
N PRO A 149 -13.22 -7.61 -5.80
CA PRO A 149 -14.46 -8.08 -6.43
C PRO A 149 -15.52 -8.51 -5.42
N SER A 150 -15.11 -9.06 -4.26
CA SER A 150 -16.01 -9.50 -3.19
C SER A 150 -16.65 -8.32 -2.45
N CYS A 151 -16.05 -7.12 -2.56
CA CYS A 151 -16.59 -5.88 -2.02
C CYS A 151 -17.58 -5.18 -2.98
N LEU A 152 -17.99 -5.82 -4.06
CA LEU A 152 -18.98 -5.28 -4.99
C LEU A 152 -20.30 -6.05 -4.91
N PRO A 153 -21.46 -5.38 -4.73
CA PRO A 153 -21.66 -3.94 -4.51
C PRO A 153 -21.09 -3.48 -3.16
N LEU A 154 -20.62 -2.23 -3.11
CA LEU A 154 -19.92 -1.68 -1.94
C LEU A 154 -20.71 -1.90 -0.63
N PRO A 155 -20.08 -2.39 0.43
CA PRO A 155 -20.68 -2.50 1.76
C PRO A 155 -20.90 -1.11 2.39
N VAL A 156 -21.59 -1.07 3.54
CA VAL A 156 -21.82 0.19 4.29
C VAL A 156 -20.51 0.76 4.82
N GLN A 157 -19.59 -0.10 5.23
CA GLN A 157 -18.29 0.26 5.75
C GLN A 157 -17.21 -0.63 5.13
N THR A 158 -16.05 -0.05 4.87
CA THR A 158 -14.87 -0.74 4.34
C THR A 158 -13.62 -0.20 5.03
N SER A 159 -12.80 -1.07 5.57
CA SER A 159 -11.50 -0.75 6.17
C SER A 159 -10.39 -0.88 5.14
N ARG A 160 -9.48 0.10 5.10
CA ARG A 160 -8.27 -0.01 4.30
C ARG A 160 -7.33 -1.10 4.80
N GLN A 161 -7.31 -1.30 6.10
CA GLN A 161 -6.36 -2.20 6.75
C GLN A 161 -6.79 -3.67 6.68
N ASP A 162 -8.09 -3.91 6.86
CA ASP A 162 -8.62 -5.26 7.06
C ASP A 162 -9.36 -5.81 5.83
N ASP A 163 -9.91 -4.93 4.97
CA ASP A 163 -10.73 -5.34 3.83
C ASP A 163 -10.03 -5.13 2.48
N LEU A 164 -9.53 -3.89 2.24
CA LEU A 164 -8.99 -3.48 0.93
C LEU A 164 -7.75 -2.61 1.11
N GLY A 165 -6.58 -3.06 0.78
CA GLY A 165 -5.36 -2.27 0.81
C GLY A 165 -5.47 -0.93 0.07
N ASP A 166 -4.66 -0.72 -0.95
CA ASP A 166 -4.70 0.52 -1.75
C ASP A 166 -5.87 0.54 -2.75
N SER A 167 -6.49 -0.59 -3.08
CA SER A 167 -7.71 -0.66 -3.90
C SER A 167 -8.93 0.00 -3.24
N ILE A 168 -8.86 0.32 -1.95
CA ILE A 168 -9.89 1.15 -1.29
C ILE A 168 -10.08 2.50 -2.00
N MET A 169 -9.04 3.05 -2.64
CA MET A 169 -9.17 4.29 -3.42
C MET A 169 -10.12 4.12 -4.62
N THR A 170 -10.10 2.95 -5.24
CA THR A 170 -11.05 2.60 -6.30
C THR A 170 -12.48 2.52 -5.75
N ALA A 171 -12.65 1.89 -4.58
CA ALA A 171 -13.95 1.81 -3.92
C ALA A 171 -14.49 3.20 -3.56
N ILE A 172 -13.64 4.09 -3.04
CA ILE A 172 -13.97 5.50 -2.75
C ILE A 172 -14.42 6.22 -4.02
N ALA A 173 -13.69 6.03 -5.14
CA ALA A 173 -13.98 6.71 -6.40
C ALA A 173 -15.36 6.34 -6.98
N ILE A 174 -15.83 5.10 -6.79
CA ILE A 174 -17.13 4.64 -7.29
C ILE A 174 -18.27 4.79 -6.26
N ALA A 175 -17.96 5.14 -5.03
CA ALA A 175 -18.94 5.23 -3.95
C ALA A 175 -20.12 6.20 -4.20
N PRO A 176 -19.93 7.34 -4.91
CA PRO A 176 -21.07 8.19 -5.28
C PRO A 176 -22.15 7.47 -6.11
N LEU A 177 -21.75 6.44 -6.87
CA LEU A 177 -22.66 5.63 -7.70
C LEU A 177 -23.28 4.45 -6.93
N ALA A 178 -22.95 4.28 -5.65
CA ALA A 178 -23.51 3.23 -4.82
C ALA A 178 -25.00 3.50 -4.50
N LYS A 179 -25.73 2.46 -4.08
CA LYS A 179 -27.15 2.59 -3.71
C LYS A 179 -27.37 3.16 -2.30
N ARG A 180 -26.31 3.29 -1.51
CA ARG A 180 -26.38 3.71 -0.10
C ARG A 180 -25.12 4.44 0.33
N LYS A 181 -25.22 5.19 1.41
CA LYS A 181 -24.09 5.80 2.10
C LYS A 181 -23.02 4.75 2.40
N THR A 182 -21.75 5.09 2.14
CA THR A 182 -20.58 4.26 2.41
C THR A 182 -19.57 5.00 3.27
N GLU A 183 -18.89 4.27 4.14
CA GLU A 183 -17.84 4.78 5.01
C GLU A 183 -16.54 4.01 4.75
N PHE A 184 -15.45 4.75 4.60
CA PHE A 184 -14.11 4.20 4.37
C PHE A 184 -13.21 4.63 5.53
N THR A 185 -12.67 3.64 6.25
CA THR A 185 -11.94 3.85 7.49
C THR A 185 -10.44 3.54 7.33
N GLU A 186 -9.65 3.96 8.32
CA GLU A 186 -8.20 3.68 8.42
C GLU A 186 -7.38 4.23 7.24
N LEU A 187 -7.77 5.39 6.77
CA LEU A 187 -7.15 6.04 5.60
C LEU A 187 -5.86 6.80 5.93
N GLY A 188 -5.43 6.83 7.18
CA GLY A 188 -4.32 7.66 7.63
C GLY A 188 -3.01 7.45 6.85
N ARG A 189 -2.71 6.22 6.45
CA ARG A 189 -1.52 5.93 5.64
C ARG A 189 -1.57 6.54 4.24
N LEU A 190 -2.75 6.72 3.66
CA LEU A 190 -2.90 7.33 2.34
C LEU A 190 -2.47 8.81 2.31
N ARG A 191 -2.45 9.47 3.48
CA ARG A 191 -2.02 10.86 3.62
C ARG A 191 -0.50 11.03 3.48
N LEU A 192 0.27 9.96 3.75
CA LEU A 192 1.74 9.97 3.79
C LEU A 192 2.40 9.49 2.50
N GLN A 193 1.61 9.11 1.50
CA GLN A 193 2.10 8.55 0.24
C GLN A 193 2.58 9.65 -0.74
N GLU A 194 2.50 9.40 -2.04
CA GLU A 194 3.02 10.30 -3.09
C GLU A 194 2.38 11.70 -3.06
N CYS A 195 1.11 11.76 -2.65
CA CYS A 195 0.40 12.99 -2.30
C CYS A 195 -0.46 12.73 -1.06
N GLU A 196 -1.16 13.73 -0.56
CA GLU A 196 -2.22 13.58 0.42
C GLU A 196 -3.47 13.05 -0.31
N ARG A 197 -3.58 11.71 -0.39
CA ARG A 197 -4.57 11.04 -1.24
C ARG A 197 -5.99 11.17 -0.71
N VAL A 198 -6.18 11.28 0.60
CA VAL A 198 -7.52 11.44 1.20
C VAL A 198 -8.13 12.79 0.79
N GLU A 199 -7.34 13.87 0.92
CA GLU A 199 -7.77 15.20 0.48
C GLU A 199 -7.97 15.26 -1.04
N ALA A 200 -7.08 14.63 -1.80
CA ALA A 200 -7.20 14.55 -3.25
C ALA A 200 -8.51 13.86 -3.66
N LEU A 201 -8.82 12.70 -3.11
CA LEU A 201 -10.06 11.97 -3.37
C LEU A 201 -11.29 12.81 -2.99
N ARG A 202 -11.31 13.39 -1.79
CA ARG A 202 -12.38 14.25 -1.32
C ARG A 202 -12.60 15.43 -2.26
N THR A 203 -11.52 16.08 -2.65
CA THR A 203 -11.56 17.28 -3.50
C THR A 203 -12.05 16.96 -4.91
N GLU A 204 -11.52 15.92 -5.53
CA GLU A 204 -11.89 15.56 -6.90
C GLU A 204 -13.33 15.02 -6.97
N LEU A 205 -13.75 14.22 -5.99
CA LEU A 205 -15.15 13.76 -5.92
C LEU A 205 -16.11 14.93 -5.71
N ALA A 206 -15.77 15.91 -4.86
CA ALA A 206 -16.60 17.11 -4.66
C ALA A 206 -16.71 17.94 -5.96
N LYS A 207 -15.66 18.07 -6.75
CA LYS A 207 -15.72 18.72 -8.07
C LYS A 207 -16.66 18.00 -9.04
N CYS A 208 -16.80 16.68 -8.90
CA CYS A 208 -17.74 15.87 -9.67
C CYS A 208 -19.18 15.95 -9.11
N GLY A 209 -19.43 16.71 -8.06
CA GLY A 209 -20.78 16.86 -7.46
C GLY A 209 -21.07 15.88 -6.32
N ALA A 210 -20.13 15.02 -5.94
CA ALA A 210 -20.34 14.08 -4.84
C ALA A 210 -20.37 14.78 -3.47
N VAL A 211 -21.22 14.29 -2.57
CA VAL A 211 -21.27 14.72 -1.18
C VAL A 211 -20.34 13.86 -0.34
N VAL A 212 -19.19 14.42 0.01
CA VAL A 212 -18.13 13.75 0.76
C VAL A 212 -17.88 14.50 2.07
N SER A 213 -17.90 13.79 3.19
CA SER A 213 -17.49 14.31 4.50
C SER A 213 -16.30 13.54 5.03
N GLU A 214 -15.42 14.24 5.73
CA GLU A 214 -14.20 13.72 6.34
C GLU A 214 -14.24 13.91 7.86
N THR A 215 -13.92 12.83 8.59
CA THR A 215 -13.80 12.87 10.05
C THR A 215 -12.60 12.02 10.47
N GLY A 216 -11.52 12.66 10.90
CA GLY A 216 -10.26 11.97 11.18
C GLY A 216 -9.76 11.21 9.94
N ASP A 217 -9.53 9.91 10.07
CA ASP A 217 -9.07 9.04 8.99
C ASP A 217 -10.20 8.28 8.29
N THR A 218 -11.43 8.84 8.34
CA THR A 218 -12.62 8.27 7.71
C THR A 218 -13.19 9.22 6.67
N LEU A 219 -13.49 8.70 5.48
CA LEU A 219 -14.32 9.36 4.47
C LEU A 219 -15.71 8.74 4.46
N THR A 220 -16.73 9.58 4.48
CA THR A 220 -18.13 9.19 4.31
C THR A 220 -18.65 9.78 3.01
N ILE A 221 -19.22 8.94 2.15
CA ILE A 221 -19.71 9.34 0.83
C ILE A 221 -21.19 9.02 0.72
N GLN A 222 -21.97 10.05 0.37
CA GLN A 222 -23.39 9.90 0.07
C GLN A 222 -23.58 9.50 -1.38
N PRO A 223 -24.50 8.57 -1.70
CA PRO A 223 -24.86 8.30 -3.08
C PRO A 223 -25.51 9.54 -3.70
N GLY A 224 -25.26 9.75 -4.98
CA GLY A 224 -25.81 10.89 -5.71
C GLY A 224 -25.53 10.79 -7.19
N LEU A 225 -26.26 11.54 -7.98
CA LEU A 225 -25.95 11.73 -9.39
C LEU A 225 -24.72 12.63 -9.48
N LEU A 226 -23.69 12.19 -10.18
CA LEU A 226 -22.53 12.97 -10.55
C LEU A 226 -22.81 13.81 -11.80
#